data_3777a07ecf78c93a40668f78de88cef7
#
_entry.id   3777a07ecf78c93a40668f78de88cef7
#
_cell.length_a   1.000
_cell.length_b   1.000
_cell.length_c   1.000
_cell.angle_alpha   90.00
_cell.angle_beta   90.00
_cell.angle_gamma   90.00
#
_symmetry.space_group_name_H-M   'P 1'
#
loop_
_entity.id
_entity.type
_entity.pdbx_description
1 polymer ?
#
loop_
_entity_poly.entity_id
_entity_poly.type
_entity_poly.pdbx_seq_one_letter_code
_entity_poly.pdbx_strand_id
1 'polypeptide(L)'
;MAGWREALLVAAALWLPACALTAGTTLPADRAENAQPAQRAGSVQPGPGGIAAQVAVEEAVREDVLRAWPGAQRTQLQVHTEAVNWPDGSLGCPQPGRTYTQAMVVGWRLVVRGLGREAVYHSSQRGQWLLCAGGSPPPPAQPGVVTR
;
A
#
# COMPACT_ATOMS: atom_id res chain seq x y z
N MET A 1 -63.44 21.57 -8.67
CA MET A 1 -63.40 21.94 -10.08
C MET A 1 -62.21 21.17 -10.65
N ALA A 2 -62.51 20.05 -11.22
CA ALA A 2 -62.61 19.82 -12.67
C ALA A 2 -61.21 20.08 -13.32
N GLY A 3 -60.53 19.15 -13.90
CA GLY A 3 -60.77 17.92 -14.58
C GLY A 3 -59.80 17.81 -15.75
N TRP A 4 -59.79 16.69 -16.35
CA TRP A 4 -59.25 16.29 -17.65
C TRP A 4 -57.92 15.54 -17.54
N ARG A 5 -57.87 14.16 -17.53
CA ARG A 5 -58.15 13.23 -18.65
C ARG A 5 -57.46 13.66 -19.96
N GLU A 6 -56.45 12.92 -20.33
CA GLU A 6 -56.42 12.20 -21.58
C GLU A 6 -55.30 11.18 -21.62
N ALA A 7 -55.71 9.99 -21.90
CA ALA A 7 -54.90 8.82 -22.22
C ALA A 7 -54.47 8.87 -23.68
N LEU A 8 -53.28 8.46 -23.98
CA LEU A 8 -52.93 7.92 -25.29
C LEU A 8 -51.99 6.74 -25.15
N LEU A 9 -52.61 5.59 -25.34
CA LEU A 9 -51.97 4.33 -25.70
C LEU A 9 -51.39 4.47 -27.11
N VAL A 10 -50.10 4.15 -27.27
CA VAL A 10 -49.58 3.68 -28.56
C VAL A 10 -48.71 2.44 -28.27
N ALA A 11 -49.19 1.39 -28.89
CA ALA A 11 -48.63 0.05 -28.88
C ALA A 11 -47.43 -0.13 -29.80
N ALA A 12 -46.74 -1.20 -29.50
CA ALA A 12 -45.98 -2.06 -30.41
C ALA A 12 -44.63 -1.59 -30.92
N ALA A 13 -43.61 -2.28 -30.50
CA ALA A 13 -42.81 -3.11 -31.43
C ALA A 13 -41.92 -4.06 -30.64
N LEU A 14 -42.25 -5.32 -30.69
CA LEU A 14 -41.42 -6.48 -30.45
C LEU A 14 -40.18 -6.44 -31.34
N TRP A 15 -39.02 -6.27 -30.74
CA TRP A 15 -37.76 -6.70 -31.35
C TRP A 15 -36.99 -7.47 -30.30
N LEU A 16 -37.13 -8.78 -30.38
CA LEU A 16 -36.19 -9.73 -29.81
C LEU A 16 -35.09 -9.99 -30.88
N PRO A 17 -33.86 -9.86 -30.57
CA PRO A 17 -32.85 -10.77 -31.08
C PRO A 17 -32.47 -11.79 -30.04
N ALA A 18 -32.63 -13.03 -30.45
CA ALA A 18 -32.24 -14.22 -29.75
C ALA A 18 -30.72 -14.34 -29.63
N CYS A 19 -30.33 -15.05 -28.59
CA CYS A 19 -29.18 -15.94 -28.48
C CYS A 19 -27.79 -15.36 -28.67
N ALA A 20 -27.11 -15.21 -27.53
CA ALA A 20 -25.76 -15.76 -27.40
C ALA A 20 -25.68 -16.43 -26.01
N LEU A 21 -25.83 -17.74 -26.03
CA LEU A 21 -25.34 -18.63 -24.98
C LEU A 21 -23.80 -18.56 -24.98
N THR A 22 -23.24 -17.60 -24.27
CA THR A 22 -21.85 -17.68 -23.86
C THR A 22 -21.82 -18.58 -22.63
N ALA A 23 -21.30 -19.78 -22.82
CA ALA A 23 -20.96 -20.69 -21.76
C ALA A 23 -20.15 -19.94 -20.70
N GLY A 24 -20.76 -19.71 -19.55
CA GLY A 24 -20.07 -19.19 -18.38
C GLY A 24 -19.04 -20.21 -17.96
N THR A 25 -17.78 -19.92 -18.24
CA THR A 25 -16.67 -20.57 -17.54
C THR A 25 -16.79 -20.11 -16.09
N THR A 26 -17.37 -20.96 -15.26
CA THR A 26 -17.33 -20.81 -13.81
C THR A 26 -15.88 -20.95 -13.38
N LEU A 27 -15.21 -19.84 -13.15
CA LEU A 27 -13.94 -19.82 -12.44
C LEU A 27 -14.18 -20.40 -11.05
N PRO A 28 -13.33 -21.32 -10.58
CA PRO A 28 -13.49 -21.87 -9.24
C PRO A 28 -13.41 -20.78 -8.20
N ALA A 29 -14.41 -20.72 -7.33
CA ALA A 29 -14.55 -19.75 -6.25
C ALA A 29 -13.53 -19.91 -5.11
N ASP A 30 -12.59 -20.83 -5.25
CA ASP A 30 -11.63 -21.18 -4.17
C ASP A 30 -10.40 -20.28 -4.08
N ARG A 31 -10.37 -19.13 -4.76
CA ARG A 31 -9.21 -18.22 -4.71
C ARG A 31 -9.41 -16.96 -3.89
N ALA A 32 -10.56 -16.83 -3.22
CA ALA A 32 -10.89 -15.63 -2.45
C ALA A 32 -10.51 -15.68 -0.97
N GLU A 33 -10.10 -16.83 -0.45
CA GLU A 33 -9.96 -17.02 1.01
C GLU A 33 -8.54 -16.75 1.54
N ASN A 34 -7.61 -16.40 0.70
CA ASN A 34 -6.24 -16.10 1.13
C ASN A 34 -5.71 -14.76 0.59
N ALA A 35 -6.59 -13.81 0.37
CA ALA A 35 -6.19 -12.44 0.07
C ALA A 35 -5.68 -11.79 1.37
N GLN A 36 -4.41 -12.02 1.68
CA GLN A 36 -3.71 -11.19 2.65
C GLN A 36 -3.88 -9.72 2.23
N PRO A 37 -4.19 -8.82 3.19
CA PRO A 37 -4.31 -7.41 2.86
C PRO A 37 -3.05 -6.96 2.13
N ALA A 38 -3.22 -6.50 0.90
CA ALA A 38 -2.10 -6.02 0.10
C ALA A 38 -1.36 -4.95 0.89
N GLN A 39 -0.08 -5.21 1.18
CA GLN A 39 0.74 -4.21 1.86
C GLN A 39 0.89 -3.01 0.93
N ARG A 40 0.55 -1.83 1.44
CA ARG A 40 0.79 -0.61 0.69
C ARG A 40 2.29 -0.40 0.54
N ALA A 41 2.69 -0.16 -0.68
CA ALA A 41 4.06 0.10 -1.06
C ALA A 41 4.11 1.21 -2.10
N GLY A 42 5.23 1.87 -2.18
CA GLY A 42 5.46 2.94 -3.15
C GLY A 42 6.95 3.19 -3.35
N SER A 43 7.21 4.15 -4.20
CA SER A 43 8.57 4.65 -4.42
C SER A 43 8.53 6.16 -4.62
N VAL A 44 9.58 6.82 -4.21
CA VAL A 44 9.84 8.22 -4.52
C VAL A 44 11.05 8.28 -5.44
N GLN A 45 11.17 9.33 -6.24
CA GLN A 45 12.35 9.52 -7.05
C GLN A 45 13.58 9.64 -6.13
N PRO A 46 14.63 8.85 -6.36
CA PRO A 46 15.83 8.93 -5.54
C PRO A 46 16.45 10.32 -5.71
N GLY A 47 16.46 11.07 -4.64
CA GLY A 47 17.31 12.25 -4.53
C GLY A 47 18.78 11.85 -4.34
N PRO A 48 19.71 12.80 -4.33
CA PRO A 48 21.07 12.54 -3.88
C PRO A 48 21.00 11.93 -2.48
N GLY A 49 21.69 10.81 -2.26
CA GLY A 49 21.63 10.01 -1.05
C GLY A 49 21.76 10.84 0.25
N GLY A 50 21.46 10.24 1.39
CA GLY A 50 21.54 10.90 2.69
C GLY A 50 20.25 11.62 3.10
N ILE A 51 20.38 12.81 3.70
CA ILE A 51 19.26 13.54 4.34
C ILE A 51 18.13 13.85 3.35
N ALA A 52 18.45 14.24 2.11
CA ALA A 52 17.43 14.57 1.11
C ALA A 52 16.56 13.35 0.74
N ALA A 53 17.17 12.18 0.60
CA ALA A 53 16.45 10.94 0.33
C ALA A 53 15.58 10.53 1.53
N GLN A 54 16.08 10.70 2.75
CA GLN A 54 15.30 10.45 3.96
C GLN A 54 14.06 11.34 4.03
N VAL A 55 14.24 12.65 3.84
CA VAL A 55 13.12 13.62 3.85
C VAL A 55 12.07 13.27 2.80
N ALA A 56 12.50 12.89 1.59
CA ALA A 56 11.57 12.50 0.53
C ALA A 56 10.76 11.24 0.89
N VAL A 57 11.38 10.27 1.53
CA VAL A 57 10.69 9.05 2.00
C VAL A 57 9.73 9.39 3.15
N GLU A 58 10.17 10.18 4.12
CA GLU A 58 9.30 10.62 5.24
C GLU A 58 8.05 11.33 4.74
N GLU A 59 8.22 12.18 3.74
CA GLU A 59 7.10 12.91 3.15
C GLU A 59 6.14 11.98 2.40
N ALA A 60 6.65 11.05 1.59
CA ALA A 60 5.83 10.08 0.88
C ALA A 60 5.05 9.16 1.84
N VAL A 61 5.68 8.74 2.92
CA VAL A 61 5.04 7.94 3.99
C VAL A 61 3.96 8.75 4.70
N ARG A 62 4.23 10.03 5.02
CA ARG A 62 3.24 10.91 5.64
C ARG A 62 2.01 11.10 4.74
N GLU A 63 2.20 11.28 3.45
CA GLU A 63 1.12 11.37 2.47
C GLU A 63 0.30 10.07 2.40
N ASP A 64 0.95 8.91 2.46
CA ASP A 64 0.25 7.62 2.47
C ASP A 64 -0.62 7.47 3.72
N VAL A 65 -0.10 7.86 4.89
CA VAL A 65 -0.86 7.84 6.15
C VAL A 65 -2.04 8.79 6.10
N LEU A 66 -1.89 10.01 5.58
CA LEU A 66 -2.98 10.96 5.44
C LEU A 66 -4.11 10.43 4.56
N ARG A 67 -3.78 9.71 3.49
CA ARG A 67 -4.78 9.03 2.65
C ARG A 67 -5.46 7.85 3.38
N ALA A 68 -4.71 7.13 4.20
CA ALA A 68 -5.17 5.91 4.86
C ALA A 68 -5.94 6.16 6.17
N TRP A 69 -5.74 7.31 6.82
CA TRP A 69 -6.36 7.65 8.09
C TRP A 69 -7.29 8.86 7.94
N PRO A 70 -8.59 8.64 7.64
CA PRO A 70 -9.56 9.71 7.52
C PRO A 70 -9.58 10.59 8.77
N GLY A 71 -9.54 11.91 8.57
CA GLY A 71 -9.50 12.89 9.65
C GLY A 71 -8.12 13.18 10.23
N ALA A 72 -7.07 12.49 9.79
CA ALA A 72 -5.72 12.85 10.19
C ALA A 72 -5.27 14.16 9.55
N GLN A 73 -4.58 14.98 10.35
CA GLN A 73 -3.93 16.20 9.89
C GLN A 73 -2.41 16.03 9.99
N ARG A 74 -1.67 16.63 9.06
CA ARG A 74 -0.21 16.58 9.02
C ARG A 74 0.45 16.93 10.37
N THR A 75 -0.07 17.93 11.05
CA THR A 75 0.43 18.42 12.35
C THR A 75 0.21 17.44 13.50
N GLN A 76 -0.67 16.46 13.34
CA GLN A 76 -0.98 15.43 14.34
C GLN A 76 -0.13 14.18 14.15
N LEU A 77 0.60 14.07 13.04
CA LEU A 77 1.43 12.92 12.73
C LEU A 77 2.86 13.14 13.25
N GLN A 78 3.29 12.24 14.11
CA GLN A 78 4.68 12.13 14.56
C GLN A 78 5.36 11.03 13.75
N VAL A 79 6.48 11.34 13.12
CA VAL A 79 7.30 10.38 12.38
C VAL A 79 8.62 10.22 13.12
N HIS A 80 8.93 9.00 13.49
CA HIS A 80 10.23 8.62 14.04
C HIS A 80 10.96 7.77 13.00
N THR A 81 12.15 8.19 12.61
CA THR A 81 12.95 7.56 11.57
C THR A 81 14.24 7.01 12.15
N GLU A 82 14.54 5.77 11.85
CA GLU A 82 15.73 5.03 12.28
C GLU A 82 16.46 4.48 11.05
N ALA A 83 17.78 4.66 10.98
CA ALA A 83 18.59 4.07 9.92
C ALA A 83 18.77 2.57 10.15
N VAL A 84 18.57 1.76 9.09
CA VAL A 84 18.64 0.30 9.15
C VAL A 84 19.35 -0.27 7.93
N ASN A 85 20.13 -1.32 8.16
CA ASN A 85 20.67 -2.16 7.10
C ASN A 85 19.82 -3.42 6.99
N TRP A 86 19.02 -3.51 5.92
CA TRP A 86 18.19 -4.67 5.65
C TRP A 86 19.02 -5.81 5.08
N PRO A 87 18.80 -7.07 5.48
CA PRO A 87 19.60 -8.19 4.99
C PRO A 87 19.36 -8.50 3.51
N ASP A 88 18.21 -8.12 3.00
CA ASP A 88 17.79 -8.42 1.62
C ASP A 88 16.78 -7.38 1.09
N GLY A 89 16.36 -7.57 -0.15
CA GLY A 89 15.40 -6.69 -0.84
C GLY A 89 13.97 -6.73 -0.31
N SER A 90 13.63 -7.56 0.68
CA SER A 90 12.33 -7.54 1.34
C SER A 90 12.17 -6.36 2.30
N LEU A 91 13.27 -5.66 2.60
CA LEU A 91 13.33 -4.59 3.61
C LEU A 91 12.82 -5.07 4.99
N GLY A 92 13.07 -6.33 5.34
CA GLY A 92 12.61 -6.91 6.59
C GLY A 92 11.11 -7.19 6.68
N CYS A 93 10.39 -7.13 5.56
CA CYS A 93 8.95 -7.41 5.47
C CYS A 93 8.67 -8.43 4.36
N PRO A 94 9.17 -9.68 4.49
CA PRO A 94 8.97 -10.69 3.47
C PRO A 94 7.49 -11.04 3.30
N GLN A 95 7.06 -11.20 2.06
CA GLN A 95 5.72 -11.66 1.70
C GLN A 95 5.77 -13.12 1.24
N PRO A 96 4.82 -13.96 1.65
CA PRO A 96 4.73 -15.32 1.18
C PRO A 96 4.72 -15.41 -0.35
N GLY A 97 5.49 -16.35 -0.90
CA GLY A 97 5.54 -16.63 -2.33
C GLY A 97 6.32 -15.58 -3.16
N ARG A 98 6.98 -14.61 -2.54
CA ARG A 98 7.87 -13.66 -3.23
C ARG A 98 9.34 -14.00 -3.00
N THR A 99 10.12 -13.86 -4.05
CA THR A 99 11.58 -13.91 -4.00
C THR A 99 12.15 -12.50 -3.94
N TYR A 100 13.24 -12.35 -3.19
CA TYR A 100 13.92 -11.08 -2.99
C TYR A 100 15.40 -11.20 -3.33
N THR A 101 15.99 -10.10 -3.75
CA THR A 101 17.45 -10.03 -3.95
C THR A 101 18.16 -10.22 -2.61
N GLN A 102 19.14 -11.11 -2.57
CA GLN A 102 19.93 -11.42 -1.38
C GLN A 102 21.10 -10.43 -1.21
N ALA A 103 20.82 -9.16 -1.44
CA ALA A 103 21.80 -8.09 -1.28
C ALA A 103 21.36 -7.18 -0.14
N MET A 104 22.31 -6.80 0.71
CA MET A 104 22.05 -5.85 1.79
C MET A 104 21.56 -4.51 1.23
N VAL A 105 20.50 -3.96 1.83
CA VAL A 105 19.89 -2.71 1.44
C VAL A 105 19.94 -1.73 2.59
N VAL A 106 20.62 -0.60 2.38
CA VAL A 106 20.61 0.51 3.34
C VAL A 106 19.30 1.29 3.20
N GLY A 107 18.69 1.63 4.33
CA GLY A 107 17.42 2.35 4.32
C GLY A 107 16.99 2.82 5.70
N TRP A 108 15.69 2.98 5.88
CA TRP A 108 15.11 3.50 7.11
C TRP A 108 13.87 2.69 7.52
N ARG A 109 13.69 2.59 8.83
CA ARG A 109 12.46 2.21 9.48
C ARG A 109 11.77 3.49 9.96
N LEU A 110 10.51 3.68 9.55
CA LEU A 110 9.72 4.83 9.94
C LEU A 110 8.52 4.37 10.76
N VAL A 111 8.35 4.94 11.93
CA VAL A 111 7.18 4.72 12.77
C VAL A 111 6.36 5.98 12.78
N VAL A 112 5.15 5.90 12.23
CA VAL A 112 4.20 7.03 12.19
C VAL A 112 3.13 6.82 13.25
N ARG A 113 2.97 7.81 14.12
CA ARG A 113 1.94 7.83 15.17
C ARG A 113 1.02 9.01 15.00
N GLY A 114 -0.27 8.80 15.27
CA GLY A 114 -1.30 9.84 15.26
C GLY A 114 -2.69 9.27 15.47
N LEU A 115 -3.61 10.03 16.02
CA LEU A 115 -5.00 9.62 16.28
C LEU A 115 -5.12 8.29 17.07
N GLY A 116 -4.20 8.00 17.99
CA GLY A 116 -4.15 6.73 18.71
C GLY A 116 -3.79 5.50 17.87
N ARG A 117 -3.26 5.71 16.64
CA ARG A 117 -2.83 4.67 15.71
C ARG A 117 -1.32 4.71 15.52
N GLU A 118 -0.79 3.58 15.07
CA GLU A 118 0.61 3.45 14.68
C GLU A 118 0.67 2.71 13.33
N ALA A 119 1.61 3.14 12.48
CA ALA A 119 1.96 2.45 11.26
C ALA A 119 3.49 2.39 11.14
N VAL A 120 4.00 1.24 10.70
CA VAL A 120 5.43 1.00 10.52
C VAL A 120 5.73 0.85 9.05
N TYR A 121 6.63 1.68 8.56
CA TYR A 121 7.11 1.64 7.18
C TYR A 121 8.60 1.30 7.15
N HIS A 122 8.98 0.51 6.17
CA HIS A 122 10.37 0.23 5.87
C HIS A 122 10.72 0.77 4.49
N SER A 123 11.92 1.28 4.33
CA SER A 123 12.33 1.90 3.08
C SER A 123 13.78 1.61 2.73
N SER A 124 14.12 1.82 1.46
CA SER A 124 15.50 1.88 0.99
C SER A 124 15.92 3.34 0.78
N GLN A 125 17.23 3.60 0.78
CA GLN A 125 17.78 4.90 0.37
C GLN A 125 17.48 5.27 -1.09
N ARG A 126 17.03 4.31 -1.90
CA ARG A 126 16.62 4.52 -3.29
C ARG A 126 15.16 4.98 -3.42
N GLY A 127 14.49 5.30 -2.29
CA GLY A 127 13.14 5.82 -2.29
C GLY A 127 12.04 4.76 -2.35
N GLN A 128 12.36 3.47 -2.37
CA GLN A 128 11.36 2.42 -2.22
C GLN A 128 10.89 2.38 -0.77
N TRP A 129 9.59 2.24 -0.56
CA TRP A 129 9.04 2.07 0.77
C TRP A 129 7.84 1.11 0.75
N LEU A 130 7.54 0.51 1.89
CA LEU A 130 6.40 -0.37 2.08
C LEU A 130 5.88 -0.27 3.51
N LEU A 131 4.57 -0.44 3.67
CA LEU A 131 3.92 -0.59 4.96
C LEU A 131 4.10 -2.02 5.43
N CYS A 132 4.72 -2.20 6.61
CA CYS A 132 4.89 -3.51 7.22
C CYS A 132 3.74 -3.82 8.17
N ALA A 133 2.90 -4.77 7.83
CA ALA A 133 1.91 -5.29 8.74
C ALA A 133 2.62 -6.17 9.80
N GLY A 134 2.60 -5.72 11.07
CA GLY A 134 3.15 -6.50 12.18
C GLY A 134 4.60 -6.23 12.56
N GLY A 135 5.16 -5.12 12.11
CA GLY A 135 6.44 -4.52 12.54
C GLY A 135 7.40 -5.43 13.29
N SER A 136 8.11 -6.36 12.61
CA SER A 136 9.26 -7.03 13.25
C SER A 136 10.28 -5.96 13.61
N PRO A 137 10.80 -5.97 14.86
CA PRO A 137 11.90 -5.08 15.21
C PRO A 137 13.07 -5.32 14.26
N PRO A 138 13.81 -4.27 13.86
CA PRO A 138 15.01 -4.45 13.06
C PRO A 138 15.96 -5.40 13.79
N PRO A 139 16.71 -6.25 13.04
CA PRO A 139 17.76 -7.02 13.65
C PRO A 139 18.71 -6.05 14.39
N PRO A 140 19.22 -6.42 15.56
CA PRO A 140 20.11 -5.56 16.32
C PRO A 140 21.28 -5.14 15.42
N ALA A 141 21.62 -3.84 15.44
CA ALA A 141 22.76 -3.32 14.73
C ALA A 141 23.98 -4.16 15.10
N GLN A 142 24.54 -4.85 14.13
CA GLN A 142 25.78 -5.61 14.39
C GLN A 142 26.87 -4.57 14.69
N PRO A 143 27.53 -4.68 15.86
CA PRO A 143 28.65 -3.79 16.15
C PRO A 143 29.67 -3.96 15.04
N GLY A 144 30.04 -2.84 14.40
CA GLY A 144 30.97 -2.84 13.29
C GLY A 144 32.25 -3.56 13.72
N VAL A 145 32.60 -4.64 13.03
CA VAL A 145 33.91 -5.29 13.17
C VAL A 145 34.92 -4.29 12.62
N VAL A 146 35.55 -3.54 13.52
CA VAL A 146 36.73 -2.75 13.21
C VAL A 146 37.85 -3.74 13.00
N THR A 147 38.07 -4.16 11.75
CA THR A 147 39.32 -4.82 11.37
C THR A 147 40.42 -3.79 11.40
N ARG A 148 41.34 -3.91 12.35
CA ARG A 148 42.63 -3.22 12.36
C ARG A 148 43.55 -3.85 11.35
#